data_303f4532c33c0518c37aaab8012cfe7a
#
_entry.id   303f4532c33c0518c37aaab8012cfe7a
#
_cell.length_a   1.000
_cell.length_b   1.000
_cell.length_c   1.000
_cell.angle_alpha   90.00
_cell.angle_beta   90.00
_cell.angle_gamma   90.00
#
_symmetry.space_group_name_H-M   'P 1'
#
loop_
_entity.id
_entity.type
_entity.pdbx_description
1 polymer ?
#
loop_
_entity_poly.entity_id
_entity_poly.type
_entity_poly.pdbx_seq_one_letter_code
_entity_poly.pdbx_strand_id
1 'polypeptide(L)'
;MKITMRKLISIILVICLVAVMVGCGKDDDDDDDRKSDKKNTTTVDDKDKDKDKDKTPTPAETGDKTPTPADDDDPTPTPTEKPTATDYTISDQVIVDNESCSFKVVKAVEDDFWGFILTVYCENKTADKNLRFTWDNVSVNGYLIDPYWSKDVAAGDNLTTDINFNADEFKKIGFSKPDEIKFTLRVYDADTWEDKYFAKDNYAIYPTGKSAGEVKYLDRETNAKEQIVVDNSDITFIILNTENDDFWGYGLRCYIENKTDKTLMFSWDDVTVNGIEIDPYWSKTIGPNMRGYTDIYFDEDDFTDNNITVVEEIKYGMRVYNYDVWDEPDLFNETGTFKP
;
A
#
# COMPACT_ATOMS: atom_id res chain seq x y z
N MET A 1 1.71 34.33 6.67
CA MET A 1 1.27 32.92 6.77
C MET A 1 1.94 32.17 5.62
N LYS A 2 3.03 31.44 5.91
CA LYS A 2 3.69 30.60 4.90
C LYS A 2 3.01 29.22 4.93
N ILE A 3 2.26 28.91 3.90
CA ILE A 3 1.66 27.57 3.74
C ILE A 3 2.81 26.65 3.32
N THR A 4 3.12 25.65 4.11
CA THR A 4 4.11 24.62 3.76
C THR A 4 3.63 23.84 2.54
N MET A 5 4.57 23.38 1.71
CA MET A 5 4.27 22.68 0.45
C MET A 5 3.40 21.43 0.67
N ARG A 6 3.50 20.78 1.85
CA ARG A 6 2.67 19.64 2.26
C ARG A 6 1.20 20.04 2.51
N LYS A 7 0.94 21.14 3.23
CA LYS A 7 -0.43 21.68 3.40
C LYS A 7 -1.05 22.07 2.06
N LEU A 8 -0.23 22.51 1.10
CA LEU A 8 -0.70 22.77 -0.27
C LEU A 8 -1.12 21.48 -0.99
N ILE A 9 -0.38 20.37 -0.81
CA ILE A 9 -0.70 19.06 -1.40
C ILE A 9 -1.96 18.49 -0.76
N SER A 10 -2.11 18.56 0.57
CA SER A 10 -3.32 18.11 1.27
C SER A 10 -4.55 18.91 0.88
N ILE A 11 -4.43 20.25 0.76
CA ILE A 11 -5.51 21.11 0.29
C ILE A 11 -5.89 20.82 -1.17
N ILE A 12 -4.92 20.52 -2.03
CA ILE A 12 -5.16 20.14 -3.42
C ILE A 12 -5.87 18.79 -3.49
N LEU A 13 -5.49 17.82 -2.63
CA LEU A 13 -6.13 16.50 -2.57
C LEU A 13 -7.60 16.61 -2.11
N VAL A 14 -7.88 17.43 -1.11
CA VAL A 14 -9.25 17.69 -0.62
C VAL A 14 -10.07 18.46 -1.66
N ILE A 15 -9.48 19.44 -2.37
CA ILE A 15 -10.16 20.20 -3.42
C ILE A 15 -10.45 19.30 -4.64
N CYS A 16 -9.57 18.36 -4.99
CA CYS A 16 -9.85 17.38 -6.04
C CYS A 16 -11.01 16.45 -5.68
N LEU A 17 -11.14 16.06 -4.39
CA LEU A 17 -12.27 15.25 -3.91
C LEU A 17 -13.61 16.02 -3.93
N VAL A 18 -13.60 17.31 -3.65
CA VAL A 18 -14.82 18.16 -3.66
C VAL A 18 -15.21 18.58 -5.09
N ALA A 19 -14.26 18.74 -6.01
CA ALA A 19 -14.54 19.13 -7.41
C ALA A 19 -15.26 18.04 -8.23
N VAL A 20 -15.23 16.77 -7.78
CA VAL A 20 -15.94 15.65 -8.44
C VAL A 20 -17.46 15.65 -8.12
N MET A 21 -17.92 16.40 -7.10
CA MET A 21 -19.32 16.39 -6.67
C MET A 21 -20.19 17.50 -7.30
N VAL A 22 -19.65 18.39 -8.14
CA VAL A 22 -20.41 19.56 -8.68
C VAL A 22 -20.31 19.64 -10.21
N GLY A 23 -20.56 18.56 -10.90
CA GLY A 23 -20.55 18.51 -12.36
C GLY A 23 -21.73 17.79 -12.96
N CYS A 24 -22.94 18.27 -12.72
CA CYS A 24 -24.08 17.88 -13.56
C CYS A 24 -25.09 19.01 -13.70
N GLY A 25 -25.24 19.51 -14.93
CA GLY A 25 -26.48 20.19 -15.34
C GLY A 25 -26.35 21.56 -16.01
N LYS A 26 -26.37 21.59 -17.29
CA LYS A 26 -27.35 22.12 -18.24
C LYS A 26 -26.76 22.85 -19.43
N ASP A 27 -27.19 22.35 -20.56
CA ASP A 27 -27.15 22.96 -21.87
C ASP A 27 -27.85 24.32 -21.89
N ASP A 28 -27.34 25.24 -22.70
CA ASP A 28 -28.14 26.01 -23.66
C ASP A 28 -27.23 26.82 -24.62
N ASP A 29 -27.63 26.76 -25.89
CA ASP A 29 -27.11 27.36 -27.10
C ASP A 29 -26.83 28.88 -27.01
N ASP A 30 -25.82 29.36 -27.78
CA ASP A 30 -26.05 30.35 -28.84
C ASP A 30 -24.76 30.72 -29.59
N ASP A 31 -24.91 30.77 -30.93
CA ASP A 31 -24.01 31.24 -31.96
C ASP A 31 -23.40 32.64 -31.72
N ASP A 32 -22.17 32.89 -32.13
CA ASP A 32 -21.89 33.89 -33.16
C ASP A 32 -20.41 33.95 -33.62
N ASP A 33 -20.29 34.05 -34.91
CA ASP A 33 -19.16 34.35 -35.77
C ASP A 33 -18.22 35.46 -35.32
N ARG A 34 -16.92 35.34 -35.57
CA ARG A 34 -16.14 36.26 -36.41
C ARG A 34 -14.70 35.83 -36.67
N LYS A 35 -14.44 35.79 -38.01
CA LYS A 35 -13.16 35.75 -38.72
C LYS A 35 -12.21 36.89 -38.33
N SER A 36 -10.93 36.67 -38.46
CA SER A 36 -9.93 37.24 -39.41
C SER A 36 -8.52 37.00 -38.88
N ASP A 37 -7.71 36.33 -39.63
CA ASP A 37 -6.78 36.73 -40.67
C ASP A 37 -5.41 37.28 -40.23
N LYS A 38 -4.41 36.64 -40.87
CA LYS A 38 -3.09 37.10 -41.34
C LYS A 38 -1.90 37.11 -40.37
N LYS A 39 -0.94 36.19 -40.64
CA LYS A 39 0.21 36.32 -41.59
C LYS A 39 1.35 37.21 -41.10
N ASN A 40 2.54 36.69 -40.87
CA ASN A 40 3.72 36.77 -41.73
C ASN A 40 4.97 36.25 -41.01
N THR A 41 5.61 35.25 -41.51
CA THR A 41 6.92 35.12 -42.16
C THR A 41 7.98 36.18 -41.77
N THR A 42 9.15 35.72 -41.30
CA THR A 42 10.41 35.91 -42.04
C THR A 42 11.55 35.10 -41.38
N THR A 43 12.19 34.31 -42.21
CA THR A 43 13.53 33.75 -42.18
C THR A 43 14.61 34.81 -42.02
N VAL A 44 15.80 34.45 -41.53
CA VAL A 44 17.10 34.65 -42.14
C VAL A 44 18.20 33.92 -41.33
N ASP A 45 19.00 33.15 -42.05
CA ASP A 45 20.33 32.62 -41.95
C ASP A 45 21.39 33.51 -41.28
N ASP A 46 22.44 32.94 -40.67
CA ASP A 46 23.77 32.77 -41.23
C ASP A 46 24.71 32.12 -40.20
N LYS A 47 25.44 31.10 -40.61
CA LYS A 47 26.82 30.73 -40.69
C LYS A 47 27.86 31.61 -39.95
N ASP A 48 28.77 30.90 -39.26
CA ASP A 48 30.20 30.71 -39.57
C ASP A 48 30.87 29.83 -38.49
N LYS A 49 31.44 28.75 -38.86
CA LYS A 49 32.83 28.30 -39.03
C LYS A 49 33.89 29.05 -38.18
N ASP A 50 34.64 28.29 -37.33
CA ASP A 50 36.05 28.07 -37.58
C ASP A 50 36.63 26.87 -36.81
N LYS A 51 37.56 26.26 -37.51
CA LYS A 51 38.41 25.14 -37.17
C LYS A 51 39.56 25.63 -36.29
N ASP A 52 40.08 24.78 -35.41
CA ASP A 52 41.53 24.48 -35.46
C ASP A 52 41.86 23.14 -34.75
N LYS A 53 42.68 22.47 -35.44
CA LYS A 53 43.49 21.28 -35.29
C LYS A 53 44.51 21.42 -34.15
N ASP A 54 44.84 20.37 -33.47
CA ASP A 54 45.97 19.45 -33.79
C ASP A 54 46.71 19.02 -32.52
N LYS A 55 47.01 17.79 -32.42
CA LYS A 55 48.27 17.07 -32.09
C LYS A 55 48.12 15.96 -31.05
N THR A 56 48.11 14.78 -31.65
CA THR A 56 48.63 13.53 -31.07
C THR A 56 50.15 13.61 -30.86
N PRO A 57 50.69 12.94 -29.89
CA PRO A 57 51.89 12.12 -30.09
C PRO A 57 51.73 10.68 -29.60
N THR A 58 52.06 9.77 -30.48
CA THR A 58 52.42 8.36 -30.30
C THR A 58 53.94 8.23 -30.26
N PRO A 59 54.55 7.06 -29.98
CA PRO A 59 54.76 6.32 -28.76
C PRO A 59 56.26 6.15 -28.44
N ALA A 60 56.59 5.59 -27.30
CA ALA A 60 57.93 4.99 -27.08
C ALA A 60 57.74 3.56 -26.53
N GLU A 61 58.19 2.63 -27.33
CA GLU A 61 58.48 1.23 -26.95
C GLU A 61 59.66 1.21 -25.98
N THR A 62 59.59 0.37 -24.94
CA THR A 62 60.74 -0.44 -24.49
C THR A 62 60.30 -1.55 -23.55
N GLY A 63 60.68 -2.79 -23.92
CA GLY A 63 61.27 -3.75 -22.98
C GLY A 63 60.34 -4.80 -22.39
N ASP A 64 60.15 -5.83 -23.13
CA ASP A 64 60.17 -7.26 -22.81
C ASP A 64 60.64 -7.60 -21.37
N LYS A 65 59.70 -8.20 -20.57
CA LYS A 65 59.98 -9.28 -19.59
C LYS A 65 58.67 -9.99 -19.29
N THR A 66 58.48 -11.16 -19.88
CA THR A 66 57.52 -12.18 -19.52
C THR A 66 57.80 -12.65 -18.08
N PRO A 67 56.84 -12.63 -17.16
CA PRO A 67 56.85 -13.50 -15.99
C PRO A 67 56.01 -14.73 -16.25
N THR A 68 56.57 -15.87 -15.90
CA THR A 68 56.00 -17.21 -15.79
C THR A 68 54.68 -17.18 -15.02
N PRO A 69 53.66 -17.99 -15.45
CA PRO A 69 52.41 -18.13 -14.67
C PRO A 69 52.74 -18.87 -13.36
N ALA A 70 52.43 -18.20 -12.24
CA ALA A 70 52.26 -18.91 -10.99
C ALA A 70 50.87 -19.60 -11.00
N ASP A 71 50.83 -20.86 -10.69
CA ASP A 71 49.65 -21.61 -10.38
C ASP A 71 49.00 -20.99 -9.11
N ASP A 72 48.03 -20.13 -9.27
CA ASP A 72 47.10 -19.78 -8.21
C ASP A 72 45.82 -20.66 -8.40
N ASP A 73 45.77 -21.74 -7.65
CA ASP A 73 44.58 -22.45 -7.33
C ASP A 73 43.67 -21.56 -6.45
N ASP A 74 43.02 -20.57 -7.10
CA ASP A 74 41.94 -19.83 -6.48
C ASP A 74 40.69 -20.73 -6.59
N PRO A 75 40.08 -21.16 -5.46
CA PRO A 75 38.89 -21.99 -5.54
C PRO A 75 37.77 -21.21 -6.23
N THR A 76 37.44 -21.67 -7.43
CA THR A 76 36.22 -21.24 -8.13
C THR A 76 35.09 -21.20 -7.11
N PRO A 77 34.41 -20.03 -6.90
CA PRO A 77 33.28 -20.00 -5.99
C PRO A 77 32.26 -21.03 -6.46
N THR A 78 32.03 -22.01 -5.63
CA THR A 78 30.96 -22.99 -5.79
C THR A 78 29.68 -22.21 -6.02
N PRO A 79 28.91 -22.49 -7.09
CA PRO A 79 27.61 -21.83 -7.26
C PRO A 79 26.82 -22.06 -5.99
N THR A 80 26.46 -20.97 -5.32
CA THR A 80 25.52 -21.02 -4.20
C THR A 80 24.27 -21.71 -4.70
N GLU A 81 23.98 -22.85 -4.13
CA GLU A 81 22.79 -23.63 -4.48
C GLU A 81 21.58 -22.69 -4.37
N LYS A 82 20.87 -22.56 -5.51
CA LYS A 82 19.57 -21.90 -5.58
C LYS A 82 18.69 -22.51 -4.50
N PRO A 83 17.98 -21.73 -3.67
CA PRO A 83 17.20 -22.24 -2.56
C PRO A 83 16.33 -23.40 -3.01
N THR A 84 16.48 -24.49 -2.30
CA THR A 84 15.80 -25.77 -2.53
C THR A 84 14.29 -25.55 -2.32
N ALA A 85 13.52 -26.27 -3.14
CA ALA A 85 12.07 -26.43 -3.14
C ALA A 85 11.34 -25.73 -1.98
N THR A 86 10.63 -24.67 -2.31
CA THR A 86 9.77 -23.94 -1.40
C THR A 86 8.79 -24.89 -0.73
N ASP A 87 8.65 -24.80 0.60
CA ASP A 87 7.65 -25.53 1.39
C ASP A 87 6.20 -25.11 1.05
N TYR A 88 6.00 -24.50 -0.12
CA TYR A 88 4.70 -24.08 -0.61
C TYR A 88 4.14 -25.07 -1.61
N THR A 89 2.89 -25.46 -1.40
CA THR A 89 2.21 -26.48 -2.21
C THR A 89 1.16 -25.89 -3.16
N ILE A 90 0.83 -24.60 -3.01
CA ILE A 90 -0.14 -23.93 -3.87
C ILE A 90 0.36 -23.85 -5.30
N SER A 91 -0.43 -24.34 -6.25
CA SER A 91 -0.14 -24.30 -7.68
C SER A 91 -1.41 -24.30 -8.49
N ASP A 92 -1.49 -23.37 -9.46
CA ASP A 92 -2.61 -23.24 -10.42
C ASP A 92 -4.01 -23.25 -9.78
N GLN A 93 -4.13 -22.67 -8.56
CA GLN A 93 -5.41 -22.61 -7.86
C GLN A 93 -6.31 -21.55 -8.49
N VAL A 94 -7.42 -21.98 -9.07
CA VAL A 94 -8.46 -21.07 -9.60
C VAL A 94 -9.25 -20.47 -8.43
N ILE A 95 -9.33 -19.16 -8.39
CA ILE A 95 -10.08 -18.37 -7.40
C ILE A 95 -11.40 -17.90 -8.00
N VAL A 96 -11.35 -17.32 -9.20
CA VAL A 96 -12.50 -16.90 -9.99
C VAL A 96 -12.32 -17.38 -11.42
N ASP A 97 -13.38 -17.91 -12.00
CA ASP A 97 -13.48 -18.20 -13.43
C ASP A 97 -14.94 -18.09 -13.86
N ASN A 98 -15.27 -16.97 -14.50
CA ASN A 98 -16.61 -16.69 -14.99
C ASN A 98 -16.58 -16.19 -16.46
N GLU A 99 -17.72 -15.73 -16.97
CA GLU A 99 -17.83 -15.26 -18.37
C GLU A 99 -17.03 -13.99 -18.64
N SER A 100 -16.72 -13.19 -17.63
CA SER A 100 -16.09 -11.88 -17.77
C SER A 100 -14.61 -11.87 -17.37
N CYS A 101 -14.20 -12.71 -16.43
CA CYS A 101 -12.82 -12.71 -15.95
C CYS A 101 -12.39 -14.06 -15.38
N SER A 102 -11.06 -14.25 -15.29
CA SER A 102 -10.44 -15.33 -14.52
C SER A 102 -9.33 -14.78 -13.64
N PHE A 103 -9.23 -15.31 -12.42
CA PHE A 103 -8.16 -15.03 -11.49
C PHE A 103 -7.65 -16.33 -10.87
N LYS A 104 -6.33 -16.57 -10.96
CA LYS A 104 -5.68 -17.77 -10.45
C LYS A 104 -4.42 -17.43 -9.67
N VAL A 105 -4.15 -18.18 -8.60
CA VAL A 105 -2.82 -18.23 -7.98
C VAL A 105 -2.01 -19.30 -8.68
N VAL A 106 -0.91 -18.90 -9.34
CA VAL A 106 -0.07 -19.78 -10.15
C VAL A 106 0.92 -20.53 -9.28
N LYS A 107 1.61 -19.82 -8.40
CA LYS A 107 2.61 -20.38 -7.48
C LYS A 107 2.89 -19.42 -6.32
N ALA A 108 3.54 -19.97 -5.28
CA ALA A 108 4.12 -19.20 -4.18
C ALA A 108 5.61 -19.53 -4.08
N VAL A 109 6.42 -18.52 -3.79
CA VAL A 109 7.87 -18.66 -3.56
C VAL A 109 8.31 -17.73 -2.45
N GLU A 110 9.44 -18.02 -1.84
CA GLU A 110 10.14 -17.13 -0.93
C GLU A 110 11.36 -16.55 -1.64
N ASP A 111 11.59 -15.26 -1.49
CA ASP A 111 12.73 -14.56 -2.05
C ASP A 111 13.46 -13.83 -0.93
N ASP A 112 14.78 -13.90 -0.93
CA ASP A 112 15.61 -13.34 0.15
C ASP A 112 15.50 -11.81 0.25
N PHE A 113 15.14 -11.14 -0.82
CA PHE A 113 15.03 -9.68 -0.89
C PHE A 113 13.58 -9.19 -0.79
N TRP A 114 12.66 -9.83 -1.53
CA TRP A 114 11.26 -9.41 -1.61
C TRP A 114 10.36 -10.08 -0.57
N GLY A 115 10.85 -11.13 0.12
CA GLY A 115 10.05 -11.90 1.05
C GLY A 115 9.15 -12.91 0.35
N PHE A 116 7.91 -13.04 0.84
CA PHE A 116 6.96 -13.97 0.25
C PHE A 116 6.32 -13.39 -1.01
N ILE A 117 6.33 -14.16 -2.09
CA ILE A 117 5.81 -13.76 -3.40
C ILE A 117 4.73 -14.74 -3.85
N LEU A 118 3.56 -14.21 -4.21
CA LEU A 118 2.51 -14.93 -4.92
C LEU A 118 2.51 -14.50 -6.38
N THR A 119 2.77 -15.44 -7.30
CA THR A 119 2.53 -15.20 -8.73
C THR A 119 1.07 -15.50 -9.04
N VAL A 120 0.38 -14.54 -9.63
CA VAL A 120 -1.04 -14.62 -10.00
C VAL A 120 -1.24 -14.41 -11.49
N TYR A 121 -2.32 -14.99 -12.02
CA TYR A 121 -2.78 -14.82 -13.38
C TYR A 121 -4.14 -14.13 -13.38
N CYS A 122 -4.26 -13.03 -14.12
CA CYS A 122 -5.47 -12.28 -14.34
C CYS A 122 -5.84 -12.34 -15.82
N GLU A 123 -7.09 -12.66 -16.17
CA GLU A 123 -7.60 -12.65 -17.53
C GLU A 123 -8.87 -11.82 -17.60
N ASN A 124 -8.89 -10.90 -18.55
CA ASN A 124 -10.06 -10.12 -18.91
C ASN A 124 -10.70 -10.72 -20.15
N LYS A 125 -11.87 -11.34 -20.00
CA LYS A 125 -12.61 -11.98 -21.10
C LYS A 125 -13.62 -11.06 -21.76
N THR A 126 -13.76 -9.80 -21.30
CA THR A 126 -14.65 -8.82 -21.91
C THR A 126 -14.06 -8.33 -23.24
N ALA A 127 -14.93 -7.94 -24.17
CA ALA A 127 -14.49 -7.51 -25.50
C ALA A 127 -14.18 -6.01 -25.60
N ASP A 128 -14.66 -5.20 -24.63
CA ASP A 128 -14.74 -3.74 -24.76
C ASP A 128 -14.43 -2.95 -23.47
N LYS A 129 -14.05 -3.63 -22.39
CA LYS A 129 -13.81 -3.01 -21.09
C LYS A 129 -12.41 -3.33 -20.56
N ASN A 130 -11.73 -2.34 -19.99
CA ASN A 130 -10.54 -2.56 -19.20
C ASN A 130 -10.96 -2.99 -17.79
N LEU A 131 -10.45 -4.09 -17.27
CA LEU A 131 -10.79 -4.57 -15.94
C LEU A 131 -9.65 -4.32 -14.96
N ARG A 132 -10.01 -3.76 -13.79
CA ARG A 132 -9.12 -3.65 -12.64
C ARG A 132 -9.36 -4.80 -11.70
N PHE A 133 -8.28 -5.52 -11.40
CA PHE A 133 -8.21 -6.55 -10.37
C PHE A 133 -7.53 -5.95 -9.14
N THR A 134 -8.15 -6.01 -7.98
CA THR A 134 -7.59 -5.49 -6.74
C THR A 134 -7.88 -6.39 -5.56
N TRP A 135 -6.94 -6.46 -4.62
CA TRP A 135 -7.11 -7.10 -3.34
C TRP A 135 -7.35 -6.06 -2.25
N ASP A 136 -8.33 -6.34 -1.41
CA ASP A 136 -8.65 -5.54 -0.23
C ASP A 136 -8.77 -6.45 0.99
N ASN A 137 -8.76 -5.86 2.18
CA ASN A 137 -8.94 -6.59 3.44
C ASN A 137 -8.01 -7.82 3.52
N VAL A 138 -6.74 -7.64 3.19
CA VAL A 138 -5.79 -8.75 3.14
C VAL A 138 -5.29 -9.06 4.54
N SER A 139 -5.36 -10.34 4.92
CA SER A 139 -4.71 -10.82 6.14
C SER A 139 -3.88 -12.06 5.89
N VAL A 140 -2.77 -12.17 6.62
CA VAL A 140 -1.89 -13.32 6.61
C VAL A 140 -1.87 -13.91 8.02
N ASN A 141 -2.22 -15.19 8.16
CA ASN A 141 -2.35 -15.86 9.45
C ASN A 141 -3.22 -15.08 10.45
N GLY A 142 -4.30 -14.44 9.95
CA GLY A 142 -5.24 -13.63 10.73
C GLY A 142 -4.78 -12.19 11.00
N TYR A 143 -3.54 -11.80 10.69
CA TYR A 143 -3.03 -10.45 10.83
C TYR A 143 -3.15 -9.64 9.54
N LEU A 144 -3.65 -8.41 9.65
CA LEU A 144 -3.76 -7.48 8.54
C LEU A 144 -2.37 -7.15 7.97
N ILE A 145 -2.14 -7.52 6.74
CA ILE A 145 -0.93 -7.23 5.97
C ILE A 145 -1.37 -6.94 4.54
N ASP A 146 -1.31 -5.68 4.13
CA ASP A 146 -1.78 -5.25 2.83
C ASP A 146 -0.61 -5.11 1.85
N PRO A 147 -0.54 -5.94 0.79
CA PRO A 147 0.48 -5.83 -0.24
C PRO A 147 0.23 -4.66 -1.22
N TYR A 148 -0.86 -3.88 -1.05
CA TYR A 148 -1.25 -2.76 -1.92
C TYR A 148 -1.27 -3.13 -3.41
N TRP A 149 -1.86 -4.29 -3.73
CA TRP A 149 -1.84 -4.82 -5.08
C TRP A 149 -3.10 -4.47 -5.87
N SER A 150 -2.88 -3.91 -7.07
CA SER A 150 -3.91 -3.64 -8.06
C SER A 150 -3.33 -3.70 -9.47
N LYS A 151 -4.06 -4.26 -10.44
CA LYS A 151 -3.64 -4.37 -11.84
C LYS A 151 -4.79 -4.17 -12.81
N ASP A 152 -4.52 -3.40 -13.86
CA ASP A 152 -5.43 -3.22 -14.99
C ASP A 152 -5.06 -4.21 -16.09
N VAL A 153 -6.09 -4.84 -16.68
CA VAL A 153 -5.96 -5.77 -17.79
C VAL A 153 -6.89 -5.30 -18.91
N ALA A 154 -6.32 -5.05 -20.09
CA ALA A 154 -7.07 -4.58 -21.23
C ALA A 154 -8.10 -5.63 -21.72
N ALA A 155 -9.11 -5.16 -22.48
CA ALA A 155 -10.15 -6.02 -23.05
C ALA A 155 -9.55 -7.19 -23.87
N GLY A 156 -9.91 -8.42 -23.55
CA GLY A 156 -9.46 -9.63 -24.22
C GLY A 156 -8.02 -10.06 -23.92
N ASP A 157 -7.33 -9.36 -23.01
CA ASP A 157 -5.94 -9.64 -22.62
C ASP A 157 -5.83 -10.43 -21.31
N ASN A 158 -4.61 -10.83 -21.00
CA ASN A 158 -4.25 -11.46 -19.73
C ASN A 158 -2.90 -10.94 -19.22
N LEU A 159 -2.67 -11.11 -17.91
CA LEU A 159 -1.46 -10.68 -17.24
C LEU A 159 -1.06 -11.72 -16.19
N THR A 160 0.21 -12.15 -16.21
CA THR A 160 0.83 -12.84 -15.08
C THR A 160 1.71 -11.85 -14.33
N THR A 161 1.53 -11.72 -13.03
CA THR A 161 2.22 -10.73 -12.20
C THR A 161 2.40 -11.24 -10.77
N ASP A 162 3.24 -10.56 -9.99
CA ASP A 162 3.54 -10.92 -8.63
C ASP A 162 2.84 -10.01 -7.63
N ILE A 163 2.46 -10.59 -6.50
CA ILE A 163 2.01 -9.93 -5.28
C ILE A 163 3.09 -10.17 -4.23
N ASN A 164 3.74 -9.09 -3.80
CA ASN A 164 4.87 -9.16 -2.87
C ASN A 164 4.42 -8.82 -1.45
N PHE A 165 4.75 -9.69 -0.49
CA PHE A 165 4.51 -9.47 0.93
C PHE A 165 5.82 -9.20 1.63
N ASN A 166 5.92 -8.06 2.31
CA ASN A 166 7.15 -7.65 2.97
C ASN A 166 7.53 -8.59 4.13
N ALA A 167 8.72 -9.19 4.04
CA ALA A 167 9.24 -10.11 5.06
C ALA A 167 9.41 -9.44 6.43
N ASP A 168 9.65 -8.13 6.48
CA ASP A 168 9.83 -7.42 7.75
C ASP A 168 8.51 -7.27 8.49
N GLU A 169 7.38 -7.19 7.79
CA GLU A 169 6.07 -7.22 8.44
C GLU A 169 5.79 -8.58 9.07
N PHE A 170 6.14 -9.68 8.39
CA PHE A 170 6.05 -11.02 8.95
C PHE A 170 6.88 -11.15 10.22
N LYS A 171 8.13 -10.67 10.20
CA LYS A 171 9.03 -10.68 11.36
C LYS A 171 8.50 -9.84 12.53
N LYS A 172 7.93 -8.66 12.26
CA LYS A 172 7.34 -7.79 13.28
C LYS A 172 6.19 -8.46 14.02
N ILE A 173 5.44 -9.34 13.34
CA ILE A 173 4.35 -10.12 13.93
C ILE A 173 4.85 -11.41 14.58
N GLY A 174 5.98 -11.96 14.13
CA GLY A 174 6.60 -13.15 14.69
C GLY A 174 6.33 -14.45 13.94
N PHE A 175 5.86 -14.40 12.67
CA PHE A 175 5.75 -15.60 11.85
C PHE A 175 6.69 -15.55 10.62
N SER A 176 7.09 -16.74 10.15
CA SER A 176 8.03 -16.88 9.03
C SER A 176 7.35 -17.26 7.72
N LYS A 177 6.16 -17.84 7.78
CA LYS A 177 5.46 -18.37 6.60
C LYS A 177 3.98 -18.05 6.65
N PRO A 178 3.37 -17.72 5.49
CA PRO A 178 1.93 -17.58 5.37
C PRO A 178 1.27 -18.97 5.23
N ASP A 179 0.66 -19.43 6.31
CA ASP A 179 -0.16 -20.64 6.29
C ASP A 179 -1.55 -20.39 5.71
N GLU A 180 -2.07 -19.18 5.90
CA GLU A 180 -3.36 -18.71 5.38
C GLU A 180 -3.21 -17.27 4.88
N ILE A 181 -3.79 -16.99 3.72
CA ILE A 181 -4.00 -15.62 3.24
C ILE A 181 -5.48 -15.47 2.92
N LYS A 182 -6.15 -14.52 3.58
CA LYS A 182 -7.52 -14.10 3.29
C LYS A 182 -7.50 -12.74 2.60
N PHE A 183 -8.40 -12.55 1.65
CA PHE A 183 -8.53 -11.30 0.92
C PHE A 183 -9.91 -11.16 0.30
N THR A 184 -10.33 -9.93 0.05
CA THR A 184 -11.45 -9.61 -0.82
C THR A 184 -10.91 -9.35 -2.22
N LEU A 185 -11.26 -10.18 -3.21
CA LEU A 185 -10.99 -9.88 -4.61
C LEU A 185 -12.13 -9.03 -5.17
N ARG A 186 -11.79 -7.88 -5.76
CA ARG A 186 -12.71 -7.08 -6.56
C ARG A 186 -12.21 -6.99 -7.99
N VAL A 187 -13.12 -7.21 -8.94
CA VAL A 187 -12.87 -7.01 -10.38
C VAL A 187 -13.95 -6.09 -10.91
N TYR A 188 -13.57 -4.94 -11.44
CA TYR A 188 -14.48 -3.91 -11.91
C TYR A 188 -13.93 -3.17 -13.13
N ASP A 189 -14.78 -2.38 -13.79
CA ASP A 189 -14.42 -1.56 -14.94
C ASP A 189 -13.45 -0.46 -14.50
N ALA A 190 -12.22 -0.51 -15.02
CA ALA A 190 -11.14 0.43 -14.65
C ALA A 190 -11.43 1.87 -15.10
N ASP A 191 -12.27 2.06 -16.11
CA ASP A 191 -12.56 3.35 -16.74
C ASP A 191 -13.82 4.03 -16.19
N THR A 192 -14.56 3.33 -15.31
CA THR A 192 -15.78 3.85 -14.70
C THR A 192 -15.76 3.76 -13.18
N TRP A 193 -16.51 4.65 -12.51
CA TRP A 193 -16.68 4.66 -11.05
C TRP A 193 -17.99 3.98 -10.62
N GLU A 194 -18.55 3.11 -11.46
CA GLU A 194 -19.80 2.42 -11.15
C GLU A 194 -19.53 1.30 -10.12
N ASP A 195 -20.41 1.17 -9.13
CA ASP A 195 -20.40 0.09 -8.13
C ASP A 195 -20.84 -1.26 -8.75
N LYS A 196 -20.33 -1.55 -9.94
CA LYS A 196 -20.62 -2.78 -10.68
C LYS A 196 -19.38 -3.64 -10.76
N TYR A 197 -19.43 -4.78 -10.09
CA TYR A 197 -18.34 -5.73 -10.05
C TYR A 197 -18.58 -6.90 -10.99
N PHE A 198 -17.55 -7.34 -11.71
CA PHE A 198 -17.50 -8.59 -12.46
C PHE A 198 -17.20 -9.78 -11.55
N ALA A 199 -16.47 -9.50 -10.44
CA ALA A 199 -16.32 -10.40 -9.31
C ALA A 199 -16.10 -9.54 -8.05
N LYS A 200 -16.76 -9.92 -6.93
CA LYS A 200 -16.52 -9.36 -5.60
C LYS A 200 -16.89 -10.41 -4.58
N ASP A 201 -15.88 -11.01 -3.92
CA ASP A 201 -16.10 -11.97 -2.86
C ASP A 201 -14.85 -12.11 -1.98
N ASN A 202 -15.00 -12.75 -0.83
CA ASN A 202 -13.95 -13.05 0.11
C ASN A 202 -13.39 -14.45 -0.15
N TYR A 203 -12.08 -14.56 -0.23
CA TYR A 203 -11.36 -15.80 -0.51
C TYR A 203 -10.32 -16.10 0.55
N ALA A 204 -10.00 -17.38 0.69
CA ALA A 204 -8.88 -17.86 1.49
C ALA A 204 -8.04 -18.83 0.66
N ILE A 205 -6.73 -18.66 0.75
CA ILE A 205 -5.75 -19.59 0.16
C ILE A 205 -4.79 -20.07 1.26
N TYR A 206 -4.24 -21.26 1.06
CA TYR A 206 -3.39 -21.95 2.04
C TYR A 206 -2.07 -22.33 1.39
N PRO A 207 -1.10 -21.39 1.29
CA PRO A 207 0.13 -21.59 0.52
C PRO A 207 0.95 -22.81 0.95
N THR A 208 0.98 -23.14 2.25
CA THR A 208 1.70 -24.29 2.80
C THR A 208 0.94 -25.61 2.72
N GLY A 209 -0.28 -25.62 2.15
CA GLY A 209 -1.12 -26.82 2.03
C GLY A 209 -1.87 -27.21 3.30
N LYS A 210 -1.81 -26.39 4.36
CA LYS A 210 -2.65 -26.57 5.55
C LYS A 210 -4.11 -26.33 5.22
N SER A 211 -5.00 -26.96 5.96
CA SER A 211 -6.43 -26.63 5.96
C SER A 211 -6.72 -25.51 6.96
N ALA A 212 -7.89 -24.85 6.85
CA ALA A 212 -8.32 -23.79 7.76
C ALA A 212 -8.23 -24.21 9.25
N GLY A 213 -8.57 -25.46 9.58
CA GLY A 213 -8.53 -25.96 10.96
C GLY A 213 -7.14 -26.25 11.50
N GLU A 214 -6.10 -26.27 10.65
CA GLU A 214 -4.70 -26.50 11.02
C GLU A 214 -3.91 -25.20 11.19
N VAL A 215 -4.44 -24.09 10.68
CA VAL A 215 -3.80 -22.78 10.82
C VAL A 215 -3.92 -22.31 12.27
N LYS A 216 -2.80 -21.95 12.84
CA LYS A 216 -2.74 -21.40 14.20
C LYS A 216 -2.34 -19.94 14.12
N TYR A 217 -3.19 -19.09 14.62
CA TYR A 217 -2.88 -17.68 14.75
C TYR A 217 -2.01 -17.45 16.00
N LEU A 218 -0.99 -16.64 15.84
CA LEU A 218 -0.16 -16.22 16.96
C LEU A 218 -0.97 -15.29 17.87
N ASP A 219 -0.89 -15.48 19.16
CA ASP A 219 -1.36 -14.50 20.12
C ASP A 219 -0.39 -13.32 20.14
N ARG A 220 -0.91 -12.10 20.28
CA ARG A 220 -0.06 -10.94 20.46
C ARG A 220 0.67 -11.00 21.80
N GLU A 221 1.88 -10.48 21.84
CA GLU A 221 2.56 -10.25 23.10
C GLU A 221 1.92 -9.11 23.87
N THR A 222 1.77 -9.27 25.18
CA THR A 222 1.23 -8.24 26.08
C THR A 222 2.36 -7.61 26.87
N ASN A 223 2.22 -6.33 27.21
CA ASN A 223 3.18 -5.64 28.07
C ASN A 223 2.45 -4.82 29.16
N ALA A 224 3.16 -4.53 30.25
CA ALA A 224 2.57 -3.85 31.41
C ALA A 224 2.30 -2.34 31.19
N LYS A 225 2.77 -1.78 30.08
CA LYS A 225 2.62 -0.35 29.75
C LYS A 225 1.51 -0.08 28.75
N GLU A 226 0.92 -1.11 28.18
CA GLU A 226 -0.16 -0.95 27.21
C GLU A 226 -1.40 -0.36 27.88
N GLN A 227 -2.12 0.48 27.15
CA GLN A 227 -3.41 0.99 27.55
C GLN A 227 -4.52 0.35 26.70
N ILE A 228 -5.38 -0.41 27.37
CA ILE A 228 -6.59 -0.95 26.74
C ILE A 228 -7.60 0.20 26.63
N VAL A 229 -7.95 0.58 25.40
CA VAL A 229 -9.00 1.56 25.12
C VAL A 229 -10.36 0.86 25.14
N VAL A 230 -10.47 -0.25 24.41
CA VAL A 230 -11.62 -1.13 24.42
C VAL A 230 -11.18 -2.57 24.17
N ASP A 231 -11.80 -3.50 24.89
CA ASP A 231 -11.69 -4.94 24.64
C ASP A 231 -13.02 -5.60 25.05
N ASN A 232 -13.86 -5.86 24.07
CA ASN A 232 -15.19 -6.45 24.28
C ASN A 232 -15.43 -7.64 23.32
N SER A 233 -16.67 -8.09 23.18
CA SER A 233 -17.04 -9.21 22.29
C SER A 233 -16.82 -8.90 20.81
N ASP A 234 -16.84 -7.63 20.42
CA ASP A 234 -16.92 -7.21 19.03
C ASP A 234 -15.59 -6.65 18.52
N ILE A 235 -14.87 -5.93 19.39
CA ILE A 235 -13.64 -5.22 19.00
C ILE A 235 -12.59 -5.22 20.12
N THR A 236 -11.33 -5.07 19.70
CA THR A 236 -10.21 -4.70 20.59
C THR A 236 -9.48 -3.50 19.99
N PHE A 237 -9.17 -2.49 20.82
CA PHE A 237 -8.22 -1.43 20.51
C PHE A 237 -7.33 -1.15 21.70
N ILE A 238 -6.02 -1.23 21.48
CA ILE A 238 -5.00 -1.11 22.54
C ILE A 238 -3.88 -0.21 22.04
N ILE A 239 -3.51 0.80 22.82
CA ILE A 239 -2.29 1.58 22.60
C ILE A 239 -1.16 0.83 23.29
N LEU A 240 -0.17 0.38 22.52
CA LEU A 240 0.93 -0.47 22.99
C LEU A 240 2.09 0.34 23.55
N ASN A 241 2.52 1.36 22.85
CA ASN A 241 3.62 2.24 23.19
C ASN A 241 3.62 3.49 22.34
N THR A 242 4.49 4.44 22.71
CA THR A 242 4.83 5.59 21.87
C THR A 242 6.10 5.32 21.10
N GLU A 243 6.24 5.94 19.94
CA GLU A 243 7.45 5.91 19.13
C GLU A 243 7.71 7.29 18.52
N ASN A 244 8.97 7.53 18.19
CA ASN A 244 9.35 8.70 17.40
C ASN A 244 9.98 8.19 16.11
N ASP A 245 9.42 8.57 15.00
CA ASP A 245 9.94 8.27 13.67
C ASP A 245 10.55 9.52 13.07
N ASP A 246 11.74 9.41 12.49
CA ASP A 246 12.47 10.55 11.91
C ASP A 246 11.72 11.21 10.73
N PHE A 247 10.79 10.50 10.13
CA PHE A 247 10.01 10.97 8.97
C PHE A 247 8.57 11.30 9.32
N TRP A 248 7.92 10.47 10.15
CA TRP A 248 6.50 10.61 10.49
C TRP A 248 6.25 11.40 11.77
N GLY A 249 7.27 11.63 12.60
CA GLY A 249 7.16 12.35 13.86
C GLY A 249 6.75 11.48 15.04
N TYR A 250 6.01 12.06 15.99
CA TYR A 250 5.53 11.35 17.18
C TYR A 250 4.39 10.41 16.84
N GLY A 251 4.53 9.15 17.24
CA GLY A 251 3.59 8.08 16.91
C GLY A 251 3.11 7.29 18.10
N LEU A 252 1.94 6.68 17.94
CA LEU A 252 1.38 5.67 18.82
C LEU A 252 1.29 4.35 18.06
N ARG A 253 1.99 3.33 18.56
CA ARG A 253 1.83 1.96 18.08
C ARG A 253 0.59 1.36 18.71
N CYS A 254 -0.35 0.88 17.90
CA CYS A 254 -1.62 0.34 18.35
C CYS A 254 -1.84 -1.09 17.84
N TYR A 255 -2.61 -1.87 18.60
CA TYR A 255 -3.18 -3.14 18.20
C TYR A 255 -4.69 -2.99 18.04
N ILE A 256 -5.22 -3.50 16.94
CA ILE A 256 -6.63 -3.47 16.61
C ILE A 256 -7.13 -4.86 16.23
N GLU A 257 -8.36 -5.19 16.62
CA GLU A 257 -9.01 -6.44 16.25
C GLU A 257 -10.50 -6.22 16.01
N ASN A 258 -10.97 -6.73 14.91
CA ASN A 258 -12.37 -6.86 14.55
C ASN A 258 -12.79 -8.31 14.76
N LYS A 259 -13.63 -8.59 15.74
CA LYS A 259 -14.12 -9.92 16.10
C LYS A 259 -15.47 -10.24 15.45
N THR A 260 -16.01 -9.29 14.66
CA THR A 260 -17.30 -9.42 13.99
C THR A 260 -17.18 -10.02 12.58
N ASP A 261 -18.31 -10.31 11.98
CA ASP A 261 -18.44 -10.72 10.57
C ASP A 261 -18.63 -9.54 9.59
N LYS A 262 -18.52 -8.29 10.09
CA LYS A 262 -18.66 -7.03 9.33
C LYS A 262 -17.29 -6.42 9.03
N THR A 263 -17.20 -5.59 8.00
CA THR A 263 -16.05 -4.69 7.83
C THR A 263 -16.24 -3.47 8.72
N LEU A 264 -15.29 -3.17 9.57
CA LEU A 264 -15.37 -2.06 10.52
C LEU A 264 -14.38 -0.95 10.17
N MET A 265 -14.83 0.31 10.32
CA MET A 265 -13.96 1.48 10.33
C MET A 265 -13.69 1.89 11.78
N PHE A 266 -12.42 2.06 12.10
CA PHE A 266 -11.92 2.65 13.33
C PHE A 266 -11.43 4.05 13.00
N SER A 267 -11.84 5.07 13.74
CA SER A 267 -11.39 6.46 13.56
C SER A 267 -11.16 7.14 14.89
N TRP A 268 -10.28 8.14 14.88
CA TRP A 268 -10.13 9.11 15.94
C TRP A 268 -10.64 10.46 15.48
N ASP A 269 -11.40 11.12 16.34
CA ASP A 269 -11.99 12.43 16.11
C ASP A 269 -11.74 13.33 17.34
N ASP A 270 -11.85 14.64 17.18
CA ASP A 270 -11.73 15.63 18.27
C ASP A 270 -10.43 15.47 19.11
N VAL A 271 -9.30 15.27 18.41
CA VAL A 271 -8.02 14.96 19.08
C VAL A 271 -7.34 16.23 19.58
N THR A 272 -6.88 16.18 20.82
CA THR A 272 -6.04 17.24 21.40
C THR A 272 -4.76 16.65 22.02
N VAL A 273 -3.64 17.37 21.84
CA VAL A 273 -2.35 17.08 22.49
C VAL A 273 -2.04 18.22 23.44
N ASN A 274 -1.91 17.91 24.74
CA ASN A 274 -1.73 18.91 25.81
C ASN A 274 -2.80 20.02 25.80
N GLY A 275 -4.02 19.68 25.37
CA GLY A 275 -5.15 20.58 25.26
C GLY A 275 -5.18 21.46 24.01
N ILE A 276 -4.27 21.27 23.06
CA ILE A 276 -4.22 21.94 21.76
C ILE A 276 -4.80 20.98 20.72
N GLU A 277 -5.73 21.45 19.89
CA GLU A 277 -6.33 20.66 18.80
C GLU A 277 -5.27 20.32 17.76
N ILE A 278 -4.97 19.03 17.62
CA ILE A 278 -4.04 18.46 16.64
C ILE A 278 -4.62 17.12 16.19
N ASP A 279 -5.10 17.08 14.95
CA ASP A 279 -5.74 15.89 14.38
C ASP A 279 -4.73 15.06 13.59
N PRO A 280 -4.47 13.79 13.97
CA PRO A 280 -3.60 12.89 13.21
C PRO A 280 -4.25 12.40 11.91
N TYR A 281 -5.54 12.75 11.64
CA TYR A 281 -6.31 12.29 10.48
C TYR A 281 -6.28 10.76 10.30
N TRP A 282 -6.36 10.06 11.43
CA TRP A 282 -6.22 8.62 11.43
C TRP A 282 -7.57 7.91 11.32
N SER A 283 -7.65 6.98 10.39
CA SER A 283 -8.69 5.96 10.32
C SER A 283 -8.15 4.66 9.75
N LYS A 284 -8.76 3.52 10.14
CA LYS A 284 -8.35 2.21 9.66
C LYS A 284 -9.55 1.30 9.44
N THR A 285 -9.66 0.75 8.23
CA THR A 285 -10.64 -0.29 7.89
C THR A 285 -10.08 -1.65 8.22
N ILE A 286 -10.88 -2.48 8.92
CA ILE A 286 -10.51 -3.85 9.32
C ILE A 286 -11.60 -4.80 8.86
N GLY A 287 -11.22 -5.77 8.04
CA GLY A 287 -12.14 -6.81 7.56
C GLY A 287 -12.63 -7.75 8.66
N PRO A 288 -13.60 -8.63 8.35
CA PRO A 288 -14.21 -9.57 9.29
C PRO A 288 -13.18 -10.52 9.93
N ASN A 289 -13.22 -10.66 11.26
CA ASN A 289 -12.34 -11.58 12.02
C ASN A 289 -10.85 -11.37 11.74
N MET A 290 -10.45 -10.12 11.50
CA MET A 290 -9.06 -9.71 11.28
C MET A 290 -8.53 -8.91 12.45
N ARG A 291 -7.22 -8.98 12.63
CA ARG A 291 -6.47 -8.21 13.62
C ARG A 291 -5.17 -7.69 13.03
N GLY A 292 -4.57 -6.71 13.65
CA GLY A 292 -3.31 -6.17 13.16
C GLY A 292 -2.72 -5.08 14.05
N TYR A 293 -1.59 -4.58 13.58
CA TYR A 293 -0.95 -3.42 14.16
C TYR A 293 -1.18 -2.22 13.25
N THR A 294 -1.28 -1.05 13.84
CA THR A 294 -1.40 0.23 13.14
C THR A 294 -0.68 1.30 13.92
N ASP A 295 -0.23 2.32 13.22
CA ASP A 295 0.44 3.46 13.81
C ASP A 295 -0.40 4.70 13.59
N ILE A 296 -0.50 5.55 14.62
CA ILE A 296 -1.15 6.85 14.59
C ILE A 296 -0.07 7.90 14.73
N TYR A 297 0.23 8.65 13.67
CA TYR A 297 1.28 9.66 13.67
C TYR A 297 0.72 11.06 13.72
N PHE A 298 1.40 11.91 14.47
CA PHE A 298 1.15 13.35 14.58
C PHE A 298 2.22 14.10 13.80
N ASP A 299 1.81 15.04 12.96
CA ASP A 299 2.75 15.82 12.14
C ASP A 299 3.70 16.64 13.03
N GLU A 300 4.99 16.51 12.82
CA GLU A 300 6.03 17.24 13.56
C GLU A 300 5.89 18.76 13.39
N ASP A 301 5.43 19.23 12.24
CA ASP A 301 5.17 20.66 11.99
C ASP A 301 4.08 21.19 12.93
N ASP A 302 3.02 20.39 13.21
CA ASP A 302 1.97 20.79 14.14
C ASP A 302 2.49 20.88 15.58
N PHE A 303 3.40 20.01 15.99
CA PHE A 303 4.05 20.10 17.31
C PHE A 303 4.98 21.30 17.39
N THR A 304 5.77 21.57 16.36
CA THR A 304 6.68 22.71 16.27
C THR A 304 5.92 24.04 16.28
N ASP A 305 4.88 24.18 15.46
CA ASP A 305 4.06 25.39 15.35
C ASP A 305 3.35 25.72 16.68
N ASN A 306 3.03 24.71 17.47
CA ASN A 306 2.37 24.85 18.76
C ASN A 306 3.34 24.78 19.98
N ASN A 307 4.66 24.73 19.74
CA ASN A 307 5.71 24.63 20.77
C ASN A 307 5.53 23.40 21.69
N ILE A 308 5.04 22.29 21.20
CA ILE A 308 4.93 21.03 21.94
C ILE A 308 6.26 20.32 21.85
N THR A 309 7.01 20.27 22.95
CA THR A 309 8.28 19.57 23.06
C THR A 309 8.17 18.25 23.81
N VAL A 310 7.12 18.08 24.60
CA VAL A 310 6.80 16.88 25.36
C VAL A 310 5.29 16.64 25.28
N VAL A 311 4.91 15.42 24.98
CA VAL A 311 3.51 14.98 25.03
C VAL A 311 3.20 14.52 26.44
N GLU A 312 2.32 15.24 27.15
CA GLU A 312 1.88 14.90 28.51
C GLU A 312 0.51 14.20 28.51
N GLU A 313 -0.34 14.56 27.56
CA GLU A 313 -1.70 14.04 27.46
C GLU A 313 -2.19 14.11 26.00
N ILE A 314 -2.83 13.04 25.54
CA ILE A 314 -3.60 13.01 24.28
C ILE A 314 -5.04 12.67 24.64
N LYS A 315 -6.00 13.54 24.30
CA LYS A 315 -7.43 13.24 24.36
C LYS A 315 -7.96 12.99 22.96
N TYR A 316 -8.88 12.06 22.84
CA TYR A 316 -9.45 11.65 21.55
C TYR A 316 -10.90 11.19 21.71
N GLY A 317 -11.70 11.38 20.70
CA GLY A 317 -12.92 10.64 20.47
C GLY A 317 -12.59 9.41 19.62
N MET A 318 -12.94 8.22 20.09
CA MET A 318 -12.78 7.00 19.29
C MET A 318 -14.13 6.51 18.83
N ARG A 319 -14.23 6.26 17.52
CA ARG A 319 -15.43 5.79 16.88
C ARG A 319 -15.16 4.51 16.10
N VAL A 320 -16.05 3.51 16.23
CA VAL A 320 -16.01 2.27 15.44
C VAL A 320 -17.40 1.98 14.91
N TYR A 321 -17.50 1.82 13.60
CA TYR A 321 -18.78 1.63 12.91
C TYR A 321 -18.65 0.67 11.73
N ASN A 322 -19.82 0.17 11.24
CA ASN A 322 -19.89 -0.66 10.04
C ASN A 322 -19.55 0.18 8.80
N TYR A 323 -18.46 -0.17 8.12
CA TYR A 323 -17.98 0.55 6.94
C TYR A 323 -18.97 0.47 5.75
N ASP A 324 -19.66 -0.64 5.62
CA ASP A 324 -20.56 -0.91 4.48
C ASP A 324 -22.00 -0.36 4.69
N VAL A 325 -22.36 0.04 5.93
CA VAL A 325 -23.73 0.46 6.28
C VAL A 325 -23.70 1.68 7.22
N TRP A 326 -23.95 2.85 6.66
CA TRP A 326 -23.81 4.14 7.35
C TRP A 326 -24.87 4.48 8.38
N ASP A 327 -26.05 3.84 8.32
CA ASP A 327 -27.20 4.11 9.19
C ASP A 327 -27.33 3.13 10.37
N GLU A 328 -26.39 2.21 10.50
CA GLU A 328 -26.27 1.38 11.71
C GLU A 328 -25.67 2.20 12.88
N PRO A 329 -26.10 1.95 14.12
CA PRO A 329 -25.44 2.52 15.29
C PRO A 329 -23.96 2.15 15.35
N ASP A 330 -23.15 3.09 15.84
CA ASP A 330 -21.73 2.81 16.09
C ASP A 330 -21.58 1.65 17.09
N LEU A 331 -20.61 0.78 16.83
CA LEU A 331 -20.26 -0.30 17.76
C LEU A 331 -19.55 0.24 19.01
N PHE A 332 -18.86 1.36 18.85
CA PHE A 332 -18.16 2.07 19.90
C PHE A 332 -18.09 3.56 19.54
N ASN A 333 -18.35 4.43 20.51
CA ASN A 333 -18.24 5.88 20.35
C ASN A 333 -18.03 6.51 21.73
N GLU A 334 -16.77 6.63 22.13
CA GLU A 334 -16.40 7.16 23.44
C GLU A 334 -15.16 8.03 23.36
N THR A 335 -15.02 8.95 24.33
CA THR A 335 -13.82 9.75 24.48
C THR A 335 -12.83 9.06 25.42
N GLY A 336 -11.55 9.15 25.07
CA GLY A 336 -10.46 8.60 25.85
C GLY A 336 -9.35 9.60 26.16
N THR A 337 -8.46 9.19 27.05
CA THR A 337 -7.25 9.95 27.37
C THR A 337 -6.08 8.99 27.45
N PHE A 338 -5.02 9.29 26.73
CA PHE A 338 -3.73 8.60 26.82
C PHE A 338 -2.69 9.49 27.46
N LYS A 339 -1.90 8.93 28.38
CA LYS A 339 -0.74 9.59 29.02
C LYS A 339 0.48 8.71 28.82
N PRO A 340 1.47 9.16 28.03
CA PRO A 340 2.69 8.42 27.71
C PRO A 340 3.52 8.00 28.90
#